data_090deae38a748240ae4f388384860f75
#
_entry.id   090deae38a748240ae4f388384860f75
#
_cell.length_a   1.000
_cell.length_b   1.000
_cell.length_c   1.000
_cell.angle_alpha   90.00
_cell.angle_beta   90.00
_cell.angle_gamma   90.00
#
_symmetry.space_group_name_H-M   'P 1'
#
loop_
_entity.id
_entity.type
_entity.pdbx_description
1 polymer ?
#
loop_
_entity_poly.entity_id
_entity_poly.type
_entity_poly.pdbx_seq_one_letter_code
_entity_poly.pdbx_strand_id
1 'polypeptide(L)'
;MPAFHRLLFVTGVLAALPAFADTWQVEGRPPVEGRLSGVYGAVAFISGKQGTSVVSLNILGDAGLARVADFLDAPAKAEPAWANATGKVALGLRKKLQVFRDGKLAALDPGSRPEPEIYLAYFGAHWCHPCREFSPILLEKYRQLKQRKPDHFELIFVSDDRSGDEQALYVRELGMPWPVLKYSEIGSVPAVEHADGPAIPDLVVLTRDGDVIFNSFHGAEYVGPASVLEDTEHLLDAMDEGTLTCHVALHRLSVIRHVRAAAGGTKGPQPYAISIDPSHYQTLPSRKLMAVLDIDEHGRVSDAKADPELPTALEFQFEQDARGWLFLPSVVNGQPKATKARLPVNF
;
A
#
# COMPACT_ATOMS: atom_id res chain seq x y z
N MET A 1 -19.75 -55.56 -44.73
CA MET A 1 -18.61 -54.61 -44.64
C MET A 1 -19.09 -53.40 -43.89
N PRO A 2 -18.74 -53.16 -42.65
CA PRO A 2 -19.15 -52.00 -41.93
C PRO A 2 -18.12 -50.84 -42.08
N ALA A 3 -18.65 -49.67 -42.35
CA ALA A 3 -17.91 -48.46 -42.53
C ALA A 3 -17.41 -47.93 -41.18
N PHE A 4 -16.11 -47.73 -41.03
CA PHE A 4 -15.46 -47.09 -39.87
C PHE A 4 -15.65 -45.58 -39.95
N HIS A 5 -16.43 -45.02 -39.00
CA HIS A 5 -16.46 -43.61 -38.74
C HIS A 5 -15.23 -43.22 -37.88
N ARG A 6 -14.29 -42.51 -38.46
CA ARG A 6 -13.20 -41.85 -37.73
C ARG A 6 -13.75 -40.64 -36.99
N LEU A 7 -13.79 -40.73 -35.67
CA LEU A 7 -14.02 -39.60 -34.79
C LEU A 7 -12.74 -38.74 -34.77
N LEU A 8 -12.79 -37.54 -35.35
CA LEU A 8 -11.74 -36.56 -35.21
C LEU A 8 -11.90 -35.89 -33.82
N PHE A 9 -11.02 -36.22 -32.89
CA PHE A 9 -10.82 -35.43 -31.67
C PHE A 9 -10.06 -34.16 -32.07
N VAL A 10 -10.76 -33.04 -32.16
CA VAL A 10 -10.15 -31.72 -32.15
C VAL A 10 -9.82 -31.38 -30.69
N THR A 11 -8.58 -31.67 -30.30
CA THR A 11 -8.01 -31.13 -29.05
C THR A 11 -7.78 -29.66 -29.28
N GLY A 12 -8.76 -28.86 -28.90
CA GLY A 12 -8.58 -27.42 -28.78
C GLY A 12 -7.57 -27.12 -27.66
N VAL A 13 -6.33 -26.86 -28.03
CA VAL A 13 -5.38 -26.20 -27.17
C VAL A 13 -5.96 -24.80 -26.93
N LEU A 14 -6.59 -24.59 -25.77
CA LEU A 14 -6.81 -23.24 -25.26
C LEU A 14 -5.41 -22.64 -25.02
N ALA A 15 -4.88 -21.98 -26.04
CA ALA A 15 -3.77 -21.07 -25.85
C ALA A 15 -4.26 -20.01 -24.85
N ALA A 16 -3.75 -20.05 -23.62
CA ALA A 16 -3.89 -18.95 -22.69
C ALA A 16 -3.33 -17.71 -23.42
N LEU A 17 -4.22 -16.82 -23.82
CA LEU A 17 -3.83 -15.52 -24.35
C LEU A 17 -2.89 -14.91 -23.30
N PRO A 18 -1.71 -14.40 -23.69
CA PRO A 18 -0.87 -13.68 -22.75
C PRO A 18 -1.73 -12.54 -22.21
N ALA A 19 -1.91 -12.49 -20.91
CA ALA A 19 -2.53 -11.36 -20.26
C ALA A 19 -1.69 -10.15 -20.64
N PHE A 20 -2.23 -9.29 -21.53
CA PHE A 20 -1.55 -8.07 -21.96
C PHE A 20 -1.21 -7.28 -20.71
N ALA A 21 0.07 -6.96 -20.52
CA ALA A 21 0.48 -6.01 -19.52
C ALA A 21 -0.20 -4.68 -19.86
N ASP A 22 -0.92 -4.12 -18.90
CA ASP A 22 -1.54 -2.81 -19.09
C ASP A 22 -0.47 -1.73 -19.07
N THR A 23 -0.65 -0.70 -19.90
CA THR A 23 0.15 0.52 -19.85
C THR A 23 -0.49 1.52 -18.91
N TRP A 24 0.25 1.99 -17.93
CA TRP A 24 -0.17 2.99 -16.94
C TRP A 24 0.52 4.30 -17.25
N GLN A 25 -0.27 5.33 -17.56
CA GLN A 25 0.25 6.68 -17.71
C GLN A 25 0.52 7.28 -16.35
N VAL A 26 1.74 7.74 -16.14
CA VAL A 26 2.23 8.30 -14.87
C VAL A 26 2.75 9.71 -15.13
N GLU A 27 2.21 10.69 -14.42
CA GLU A 27 2.58 12.09 -14.60
C GLU A 27 4.07 12.32 -14.29
N GLY A 28 4.77 12.99 -15.19
CA GLY A 28 6.20 13.32 -15.03
C GLY A 28 7.16 12.15 -15.12
N ARG A 29 6.71 10.95 -15.50
CA ARG A 29 7.52 9.73 -15.62
C ARG A 29 7.19 8.96 -16.92
N PRO A 30 8.10 8.09 -17.38
CA PRO A 30 7.74 7.12 -18.42
C PRO A 30 6.56 6.24 -17.99
N PRO A 31 5.73 5.78 -18.94
CA PRO A 31 4.64 4.85 -18.66
C PRO A 31 5.16 3.57 -17.97
N VAL A 32 4.36 3.02 -17.08
CA VAL A 32 4.65 1.76 -16.40
C VAL A 32 3.87 0.63 -17.07
N GLU A 33 4.55 -0.44 -17.43
CA GLU A 33 3.96 -1.63 -18.03
C GLU A 33 3.77 -2.70 -16.96
N GLY A 34 2.55 -3.19 -16.77
CA GLY A 34 2.28 -4.24 -15.80
C GLY A 34 0.82 -4.35 -15.42
N ARG A 35 0.54 -5.35 -14.60
CA ARG A 35 -0.78 -5.58 -14.01
C ARG A 35 -0.84 -4.97 -12.61
N LEU A 36 -1.94 -4.32 -12.27
CA LEU A 36 -2.22 -3.89 -10.90
C LEU A 36 -2.33 -5.12 -9.99
N SER A 37 -1.45 -5.22 -9.01
CA SER A 37 -1.34 -6.36 -8.08
C SER A 37 -1.82 -6.01 -6.67
N GLY A 38 -1.86 -4.73 -6.32
CA GLY A 38 -2.35 -4.27 -5.03
C GLY A 38 -2.55 -2.76 -5.00
N VAL A 39 -3.40 -2.30 -4.10
CA VAL A 39 -3.61 -0.88 -3.78
C VAL A 39 -3.68 -0.77 -2.28
N TYR A 40 -2.79 0.03 -1.71
CA TYR A 40 -2.69 0.21 -0.27
C TYR A 40 -2.61 1.71 0.02
N GLY A 41 -3.61 2.23 0.75
CA GLY A 41 -3.72 3.67 0.95
C GLY A 41 -3.63 4.42 -0.38
N ALA A 42 -2.62 5.24 -0.52
CA ALA A 42 -2.42 6.11 -1.68
C ALA A 42 -1.39 5.60 -2.69
N VAL A 43 -1.02 4.32 -2.66
CA VAL A 43 -0.08 3.71 -3.60
C VAL A 43 -0.68 2.51 -4.32
N ALA A 44 -0.31 2.35 -5.59
CA ALA A 44 -0.61 1.19 -6.42
C ALA A 44 0.67 0.39 -6.66
N PHE A 45 0.59 -0.94 -6.55
CA PHE A 45 1.63 -1.87 -6.94
C PHE A 45 1.32 -2.41 -8.34
N ILE A 46 2.21 -2.16 -9.28
CA ILE A 46 2.08 -2.58 -10.67
C ILE A 46 3.19 -3.58 -10.97
N SER A 47 2.84 -4.85 -11.07
CA SER A 47 3.77 -5.95 -11.31
C SER A 47 3.96 -6.16 -12.81
N GLY A 48 5.18 -5.96 -13.28
CA GLY A 48 5.60 -6.09 -14.67
C GLY A 48 6.75 -7.09 -14.85
N LYS A 49 7.27 -7.20 -16.06
CA LYS A 49 8.37 -8.12 -16.39
C LYS A 49 9.71 -7.76 -15.70
N GLN A 50 9.88 -6.51 -15.32
CA GLN A 50 11.10 -5.98 -14.71
C GLN A 50 10.97 -5.85 -13.18
N GLY A 51 9.93 -6.41 -12.58
CA GLY A 51 9.61 -6.30 -11.17
C GLY A 51 8.36 -5.48 -10.91
N THR A 52 8.16 -5.11 -9.65
CA THR A 52 7.00 -4.31 -9.21
C THR A 52 7.38 -2.83 -9.11
N SER A 53 6.58 -1.99 -9.77
CA SER A 53 6.64 -0.55 -9.64
C SER A 53 5.66 -0.08 -8.57
N VAL A 54 6.14 0.78 -7.66
CA VAL A 54 5.31 1.49 -6.68
C VAL A 54 4.94 2.85 -7.25
N VAL A 55 3.66 3.09 -7.45
CA VAL A 55 3.15 4.31 -8.09
C VAL A 55 2.16 5.00 -7.14
N SER A 56 2.44 6.25 -6.80
CA SER A 56 1.51 7.05 -6.01
C SER A 56 0.25 7.37 -6.83
N LEU A 57 -0.93 7.29 -6.20
CA LEU A 57 -2.21 7.57 -6.86
C LEU A 57 -2.32 9.02 -7.35
N ASN A 58 -1.60 9.97 -6.72
CA ASN A 58 -1.65 11.39 -7.09
C ASN A 58 -1.01 11.70 -8.45
N ILE A 59 -0.16 10.82 -8.97
CA ILE A 59 0.46 10.94 -10.30
C ILE A 59 -0.20 10.03 -11.35
N LEU A 60 -1.28 9.34 -11.01
CA LEU A 60 -2.14 8.63 -11.95
C LEU A 60 -3.19 9.60 -12.51
N GLY A 61 -3.36 9.62 -13.84
CA GLY A 61 -4.46 10.31 -14.49
C GLY A 61 -5.82 9.66 -14.19
N ASP A 62 -6.92 10.32 -14.58
CA ASP A 62 -8.28 9.83 -14.31
C ASP A 62 -8.55 8.42 -14.84
N ALA A 63 -7.98 8.06 -15.99
CA ALA A 63 -8.07 6.70 -16.54
C ALA A 63 -7.38 5.67 -15.64
N GLY A 64 -6.21 6.01 -15.07
CA GLY A 64 -5.50 5.16 -14.11
C GLY A 64 -6.29 5.00 -12.81
N LEU A 65 -6.82 6.11 -12.27
CA LEU A 65 -7.66 6.09 -11.07
C LEU A 65 -8.97 5.31 -11.29
N ALA A 66 -9.56 5.38 -12.49
CA ALA A 66 -10.73 4.58 -12.83
C ALA A 66 -10.43 3.07 -12.76
N ARG A 67 -9.27 2.64 -13.26
CA ARG A 67 -8.83 1.23 -13.18
C ARG A 67 -8.52 0.81 -11.74
N VAL A 68 -7.95 1.71 -10.92
CA VAL A 68 -7.79 1.48 -9.48
C VAL A 68 -9.15 1.30 -8.80
N ALA A 69 -10.15 2.12 -9.17
CA ALA A 69 -11.51 1.96 -8.65
C ALA A 69 -12.13 0.62 -9.04
N ASP A 70 -11.94 0.17 -10.31
CA ASP A 70 -12.39 -1.16 -10.75
C ASP A 70 -11.76 -2.29 -9.91
N PHE A 71 -10.48 -2.16 -9.61
CA PHE A 71 -9.76 -3.12 -8.78
C PHE A 71 -10.31 -3.18 -7.34
N LEU A 72 -10.56 -2.02 -6.73
CA LEU A 72 -11.07 -1.91 -5.37
C LEU A 72 -12.56 -2.30 -5.27
N ASP A 73 -13.36 -2.08 -6.33
CA ASP A 73 -14.77 -2.43 -6.37
C ASP A 73 -14.99 -3.90 -6.75
N ALA A 74 -13.93 -4.62 -7.17
CA ALA A 74 -14.00 -6.06 -7.34
C ALA A 74 -14.34 -6.73 -5.99
N PRO A 75 -15.15 -7.81 -5.99
CA PRO A 75 -15.51 -8.48 -4.76
C PRO A 75 -14.27 -8.87 -3.96
N ALA A 76 -14.17 -8.32 -2.75
CA ALA A 76 -13.05 -8.60 -1.86
C ALA A 76 -13.01 -10.10 -1.58
N LYS A 77 -11.94 -10.76 -1.98
CA LYS A 77 -11.62 -12.09 -1.46
C LYS A 77 -11.25 -11.89 0.01
N ALA A 78 -11.94 -12.60 0.91
CA ALA A 78 -11.55 -12.60 2.32
C ALA A 78 -10.06 -12.93 2.41
N GLU A 79 -9.28 -12.02 2.99
CA GLU A 79 -7.84 -12.24 3.19
C GLU A 79 -7.65 -13.42 4.15
N PRO A 80 -7.00 -14.50 3.73
CA PRO A 80 -6.74 -15.61 4.63
C PRO A 80 -5.73 -15.20 5.71
N ALA A 81 -5.82 -15.82 6.88
CA ALA A 81 -4.75 -15.70 7.86
C ALA A 81 -3.40 -16.10 7.21
N TRP A 82 -2.30 -15.49 7.65
CA TRP A 82 -0.96 -15.75 7.09
C TRP A 82 -0.62 -17.24 7.01
N ALA A 83 -1.03 -18.02 8.00
CA ALA A 83 -0.86 -19.47 8.00
C ALA A 83 -1.46 -20.18 6.75
N ASN A 84 -2.52 -19.58 6.18
CA ASN A 84 -3.29 -20.12 5.05
C ASN A 84 -3.14 -19.26 3.78
N ALA A 85 -2.33 -18.22 3.81
CA ALA A 85 -2.11 -17.32 2.69
C ALA A 85 -1.57 -18.05 1.45
N THR A 86 -1.90 -17.53 0.28
CA THR A 86 -1.58 -18.15 -1.02
C THR A 86 -0.55 -17.39 -1.82
N GLY A 87 -0.04 -16.27 -1.30
CA GLY A 87 1.10 -15.54 -1.89
C GLY A 87 2.33 -16.44 -2.00
N LYS A 88 3.14 -16.26 -3.03
CA LYS A 88 4.32 -17.14 -3.26
C LYS A 88 5.30 -17.10 -2.08
N VAL A 89 5.49 -15.92 -1.46
CA VAL A 89 6.36 -15.75 -0.30
C VAL A 89 5.79 -16.55 0.89
N ALA A 90 4.52 -16.35 1.23
CA ALA A 90 3.88 -17.07 2.33
C ALA A 90 3.90 -18.58 2.13
N LEU A 91 3.63 -19.05 0.91
CA LEU A 91 3.71 -20.48 0.56
C LEU A 91 5.13 -21.04 0.73
N GLY A 92 6.13 -20.29 0.25
CA GLY A 92 7.54 -20.66 0.37
C GLY A 92 8.03 -20.73 1.81
N LEU A 93 7.57 -19.81 2.66
CA LEU A 93 7.97 -19.70 4.07
C LEU A 93 7.19 -20.62 5.02
N ARG A 94 6.11 -21.25 4.55
CA ARG A 94 5.21 -22.06 5.38
C ARG A 94 5.96 -23.17 6.12
N LYS A 95 5.85 -23.18 7.46
CA LYS A 95 6.53 -24.11 8.38
C LYS A 95 8.07 -24.03 8.39
N LYS A 96 8.65 -23.07 7.67
CA LYS A 96 10.11 -22.91 7.57
C LYS A 96 10.65 -21.81 8.49
N LEU A 97 9.79 -21.05 9.13
CA LEU A 97 10.17 -19.94 9.99
C LEU A 97 10.31 -20.39 11.45
N GLN A 98 11.23 -19.73 12.13
CA GLN A 98 11.45 -19.80 13.57
C GLN A 98 11.41 -18.39 14.17
N VAL A 99 11.24 -18.32 15.48
CA VAL A 99 11.33 -17.09 16.26
C VAL A 99 12.13 -17.36 17.52
N PHE A 100 12.91 -16.38 17.96
CA PHE A 100 13.65 -16.51 19.21
C PHE A 100 12.73 -16.24 20.40
N ARG A 101 12.53 -17.26 21.23
CA ARG A 101 11.75 -17.20 22.47
C ARG A 101 12.40 -18.06 23.54
N ASP A 102 12.38 -17.60 24.79
CA ASP A 102 12.87 -18.34 25.96
C ASP A 102 14.28 -18.91 25.75
N GLY A 103 15.16 -18.08 25.15
CA GLY A 103 16.58 -18.42 24.94
C GLY A 103 16.88 -19.37 23.79
N LYS A 104 15.91 -19.75 22.98
CA LYS A 104 16.06 -20.68 21.84
C LYS A 104 15.22 -20.27 20.61
N LEU A 105 15.60 -20.81 19.46
CA LEU A 105 14.79 -20.75 18.25
C LEU A 105 13.67 -21.81 18.33
N ALA A 106 12.42 -21.36 18.20
CA ALA A 106 11.24 -22.21 18.17
C ALA A 106 10.47 -21.99 16.88
N ALA A 107 9.71 -22.99 16.42
CA ALA A 107 8.88 -22.83 15.22
C ALA A 107 7.93 -21.65 15.37
N LEU A 108 7.84 -20.82 14.34
CA LEU A 108 6.87 -19.73 14.28
C LEU A 108 5.49 -20.31 13.95
N ASP A 109 4.51 -19.96 14.78
CA ASP A 109 3.09 -20.09 14.46
C ASP A 109 2.55 -18.67 14.15
N PRO A 110 2.23 -18.35 12.90
CA PRO A 110 1.66 -17.05 12.56
C PRO A 110 0.23 -16.88 13.08
N GLY A 111 -0.45 -17.95 13.48
CA GLY A 111 -1.81 -17.90 14.03
C GLY A 111 -2.82 -17.31 13.06
N SER A 112 -3.71 -16.46 13.59
CA SER A 112 -4.75 -15.75 12.83
C SER A 112 -4.30 -14.39 12.30
N ARG A 113 -3.01 -14.00 12.43
CA ARG A 113 -2.51 -12.73 11.90
C ARG A 113 -2.73 -12.68 10.38
N PRO A 114 -3.07 -11.52 9.80
CA PRO A 114 -3.15 -11.37 8.35
C PRO A 114 -1.77 -11.61 7.71
N GLU A 115 -1.77 -11.97 6.42
CA GLU A 115 -0.53 -11.96 5.65
C GLU A 115 -0.03 -10.51 5.54
N PRO A 116 1.27 -10.24 5.82
CA PRO A 116 1.84 -8.91 5.59
C PRO A 116 1.65 -8.47 4.14
N GLU A 117 1.51 -7.18 3.91
CA GLU A 117 1.39 -6.64 2.56
C GLU A 117 2.72 -6.67 1.81
N ILE A 118 3.83 -6.47 2.55
CA ILE A 118 5.19 -6.58 2.04
C ILE A 118 6.06 -7.38 3.00
N TYR A 119 7.10 -8.00 2.46
CA TYR A 119 8.12 -8.71 3.22
C TYR A 119 9.46 -8.01 3.07
N LEU A 120 10.20 -7.91 4.17
CA LEU A 120 11.59 -7.48 4.18
C LEU A 120 12.46 -8.72 4.37
N ALA A 121 13.29 -9.08 3.39
CA ALA A 121 14.29 -10.12 3.55
C ALA A 121 15.63 -9.48 3.93
N TYR A 122 16.14 -9.81 5.12
CA TYR A 122 17.44 -9.35 5.60
C TYR A 122 18.44 -10.49 5.52
N PHE A 123 19.43 -10.36 4.62
CA PHE A 123 20.53 -11.29 4.46
C PHE A 123 21.74 -10.79 5.27
N GLY A 124 22.27 -11.63 6.12
CA GLY A 124 23.36 -11.24 6.99
C GLY A 124 23.95 -12.42 7.75
N ALA A 125 25.08 -12.20 8.43
CA ALA A 125 25.77 -13.25 9.17
C ALA A 125 26.48 -12.71 10.43
N HIS A 126 26.67 -13.57 11.42
CA HIS A 126 27.40 -13.25 12.64
C HIS A 126 28.87 -12.85 12.38
N TRP A 127 29.54 -13.52 11.47
CA TRP A 127 30.93 -13.24 11.09
C TRP A 127 31.10 -11.93 10.30
N CYS A 128 30.03 -11.39 9.73
CA CYS A 128 30.03 -10.20 8.90
C CYS A 128 30.08 -8.94 9.78
N HIS A 129 31.19 -8.22 9.76
CA HIS A 129 31.35 -6.99 10.55
C HIS A 129 30.35 -5.87 10.18
N PRO A 130 30.15 -5.51 8.89
CA PRO A 130 29.15 -4.52 8.51
C PRO A 130 27.70 -4.93 8.91
N CYS A 131 27.40 -6.24 8.89
CA CYS A 131 26.09 -6.74 9.34
C CYS A 131 25.88 -6.45 10.82
N ARG A 132 26.88 -6.66 11.67
CA ARG A 132 26.82 -6.37 13.11
C ARG A 132 26.69 -4.88 13.42
N GLU A 133 27.20 -4.01 12.54
CA GLU A 133 27.02 -2.57 12.66
C GLU A 133 25.61 -2.13 12.24
N PHE A 134 25.06 -2.72 11.17
CA PHE A 134 23.75 -2.38 10.67
C PHE A 134 22.58 -2.98 11.48
N SER A 135 22.72 -4.22 11.98
CA SER A 135 21.63 -4.92 12.63
C SER A 135 21.02 -4.22 13.87
N PRO A 136 21.80 -3.51 14.72
CA PRO A 136 21.21 -2.72 15.80
C PRO A 136 20.33 -1.57 15.29
N ILE A 137 20.73 -0.94 14.18
CA ILE A 137 19.96 0.15 13.52
C ILE A 137 18.64 -0.43 12.99
N LEU A 138 18.72 -1.58 12.29
CA LEU A 138 17.55 -2.29 11.79
C LEU A 138 16.61 -2.71 12.92
N LEU A 139 17.15 -3.18 14.07
CA LEU A 139 16.37 -3.59 15.22
C LEU A 139 15.56 -2.44 15.82
N GLU A 140 16.21 -1.30 16.00
CA GLU A 140 15.53 -0.11 16.52
C GLU A 140 14.42 0.37 15.56
N LYS A 141 14.73 0.47 14.26
CA LYS A 141 13.78 0.88 13.25
C LYS A 141 12.61 -0.12 13.12
N TYR A 142 12.90 -1.43 13.14
CA TYR A 142 11.85 -2.46 13.13
C TYR A 142 10.86 -2.29 14.28
N ARG A 143 11.36 -2.05 15.50
CA ARG A 143 10.49 -1.83 16.66
C ARG A 143 9.60 -0.60 16.50
N GLN A 144 10.16 0.51 16.01
CA GLN A 144 9.42 1.73 15.75
C GLN A 144 8.34 1.53 14.67
N LEU A 145 8.71 0.88 13.57
CA LEU A 145 7.78 0.59 12.47
C LEU A 145 6.67 -0.38 12.90
N LYS A 146 6.99 -1.44 13.66
CA LYS A 146 5.98 -2.38 14.18
C LYS A 146 5.00 -1.76 15.15
N GLN A 147 5.38 -0.75 15.91
CA GLN A 147 4.45 0.00 16.76
C GLN A 147 3.43 0.81 15.94
N ARG A 148 3.85 1.37 14.80
CA ARG A 148 3.00 2.20 13.94
C ARG A 148 2.22 1.36 12.91
N LYS A 149 2.83 0.29 12.39
CA LYS A 149 2.38 -0.49 11.23
C LYS A 149 2.48 -2.01 11.50
N PRO A 150 1.78 -2.55 12.50
CA PRO A 150 2.01 -3.93 12.98
C PRO A 150 1.79 -5.01 11.91
N ASP A 151 0.82 -4.80 11.00
CA ASP A 151 0.34 -5.81 10.05
C ASP A 151 0.77 -5.53 8.60
N HIS A 152 1.32 -4.35 8.29
CA HIS A 152 1.68 -3.99 6.91
C HIS A 152 2.91 -4.73 6.40
N PHE A 153 3.86 -5.05 7.27
CA PHE A 153 5.09 -5.71 6.86
C PHE A 153 5.54 -6.78 7.84
N GLU A 154 6.40 -7.69 7.36
CA GLU A 154 7.18 -8.55 8.24
C GLU A 154 8.61 -8.66 7.73
N LEU A 155 9.57 -8.73 8.66
CA LEU A 155 10.97 -8.93 8.36
C LEU A 155 11.33 -10.40 8.57
N ILE A 156 11.99 -11.00 7.60
CA ILE A 156 12.50 -12.36 7.64
C ILE A 156 14.03 -12.29 7.58
N PHE A 157 14.69 -12.81 8.60
CA PHE A 157 16.14 -12.98 8.58
C PHE A 157 16.51 -14.25 7.82
N VAL A 158 17.38 -14.10 6.82
CA VAL A 158 18.00 -15.17 6.04
C VAL A 158 19.48 -15.16 6.34
N SER A 159 19.98 -16.21 6.99
CA SER A 159 21.36 -16.27 7.44
C SER A 159 22.31 -16.67 6.31
N ASP A 160 23.44 -15.97 6.24
CA ASP A 160 24.61 -16.36 5.44
C ASP A 160 25.75 -16.89 6.35
N ASP A 161 25.38 -17.37 7.53
CA ASP A 161 26.32 -18.02 8.46
C ASP A 161 26.76 -19.40 7.94
N ARG A 162 27.81 -19.93 8.51
CA ARG A 162 28.40 -21.21 8.11
C ARG A 162 27.71 -22.42 8.76
N SER A 163 26.87 -22.17 9.77
CA SER A 163 26.14 -23.20 10.50
C SER A 163 24.88 -22.67 11.18
N GLY A 164 23.96 -23.57 11.50
CA GLY A 164 22.79 -23.23 12.29
C GLY A 164 23.11 -22.74 13.72
N ASP A 165 24.24 -23.16 14.28
CA ASP A 165 24.71 -22.71 15.59
C ASP A 165 25.19 -21.26 15.54
N GLU A 166 25.90 -20.87 14.48
CA GLU A 166 26.31 -19.48 14.24
C GLU A 166 25.09 -18.57 14.01
N GLN A 167 24.12 -19.01 13.20
CA GLN A 167 22.85 -18.32 13.05
C GLN A 167 22.15 -18.12 14.40
N ALA A 168 22.01 -19.19 15.19
CA ALA A 168 21.36 -19.12 16.49
C ALA A 168 22.08 -18.21 17.48
N LEU A 169 23.42 -18.19 17.42
CA LEU A 169 24.27 -17.28 18.20
C LEU A 169 23.97 -15.83 17.84
N TYR A 170 23.96 -15.50 16.55
CA TYR A 170 23.72 -14.15 16.06
C TYR A 170 22.32 -13.65 16.45
N VAL A 171 21.30 -14.48 16.22
CA VAL A 171 19.92 -14.17 16.60
C VAL A 171 19.80 -13.89 18.11
N ARG A 172 20.46 -14.70 18.94
CA ARG A 172 20.45 -14.56 20.39
C ARG A 172 21.17 -13.31 20.86
N GLU A 173 22.39 -13.04 20.36
CA GLU A 173 23.20 -11.90 20.79
C GLU A 173 22.53 -10.57 20.46
N LEU A 174 21.90 -10.47 19.29
CA LEU A 174 21.17 -9.28 18.89
C LEU A 174 19.77 -9.20 19.51
N GLY A 175 19.21 -10.31 19.97
CA GLY A 175 17.82 -10.39 20.43
C GLY A 175 16.84 -10.11 19.32
N MET A 176 17.03 -10.70 18.13
CA MET A 176 16.19 -10.50 16.96
C MET A 176 14.72 -10.86 17.24
N PRO A 177 13.77 -9.92 17.13
CA PRO A 177 12.37 -10.17 17.42
C PRO A 177 11.57 -10.70 16.24
N TRP A 178 12.14 -10.64 15.05
CA TRP A 178 11.51 -11.01 13.79
C TRP A 178 11.66 -12.50 13.48
N PRO A 179 10.84 -13.04 12.55
CA PRO A 179 11.01 -14.39 12.04
C PRO A 179 12.37 -14.64 11.38
N VAL A 180 12.86 -15.84 11.56
CA VAL A 180 14.14 -16.34 11.06
C VAL A 180 13.89 -17.55 10.18
N LEU A 181 14.40 -17.56 8.95
CA LEU A 181 14.38 -18.76 8.12
C LEU A 181 15.24 -19.84 8.76
N LYS A 182 14.69 -21.05 8.93
CA LYS A 182 15.47 -22.18 9.47
C LYS A 182 16.72 -22.38 8.64
N TYR A 183 17.86 -22.57 9.27
CA TYR A 183 19.14 -22.78 8.59
C TYR A 183 19.07 -23.94 7.57
N SER A 184 18.39 -25.03 7.94
CA SER A 184 18.17 -26.19 7.05
C SER A 184 17.28 -25.94 5.85
N GLU A 185 16.58 -24.79 5.81
CA GLU A 185 15.66 -24.41 4.74
C GLU A 185 16.23 -23.32 3.83
N ILE A 186 17.45 -22.83 4.10
CA ILE A 186 18.14 -21.90 3.21
C ILE A 186 18.39 -22.60 1.86
N GLY A 187 18.16 -21.90 0.77
CA GLY A 187 18.14 -22.44 -0.61
C GLY A 187 16.82 -23.10 -1.01
N SER A 188 15.80 -23.11 -0.13
CA SER A 188 14.51 -23.77 -0.41
C SER A 188 13.33 -22.81 -0.61
N VAL A 189 13.57 -21.47 -0.57
CA VAL A 189 12.54 -20.43 -0.69
C VAL A 189 12.86 -19.46 -1.82
N PRO A 190 12.77 -19.88 -3.09
CA PRO A 190 13.14 -19.05 -4.24
C PRO A 190 12.39 -17.71 -4.29
N ALA A 191 11.15 -17.63 -3.77
CA ALA A 191 10.37 -16.40 -3.73
C ALA A 191 10.98 -15.30 -2.84
N VAL A 192 11.91 -15.65 -1.96
CA VAL A 192 12.65 -14.74 -1.08
C VAL A 192 14.11 -14.65 -1.51
N GLU A 193 14.73 -15.80 -1.79
CA GLU A 193 16.19 -15.93 -1.98
C GLU A 193 16.66 -15.53 -3.38
N HIS A 194 15.75 -15.46 -4.39
CA HIS A 194 16.12 -15.03 -5.75
C HIS A 194 16.59 -13.57 -5.83
N ALA A 195 16.29 -12.78 -4.81
CA ALA A 195 16.61 -11.36 -4.73
C ALA A 195 17.87 -11.08 -3.89
N ASP A 196 18.50 -12.14 -3.34
CA ASP A 196 19.76 -12.05 -2.63
C ASP A 196 20.86 -11.46 -3.51
N GLY A 197 21.52 -10.45 -2.99
CA GLY A 197 22.61 -9.74 -3.68
C GLY A 197 23.96 -10.44 -3.52
N PRO A 198 25.01 -9.95 -4.22
CA PRO A 198 26.34 -10.55 -4.19
C PRO A 198 27.11 -10.29 -2.88
N ALA A 199 26.58 -9.51 -1.95
CA ALA A 199 27.24 -9.18 -0.69
C ALA A 199 26.26 -8.88 0.44
N ILE A 200 26.69 -9.05 1.68
CA ILE A 200 25.93 -8.75 2.90
C ILE A 200 26.60 -7.59 3.69
N PRO A 201 25.82 -6.77 4.45
CA PRO A 201 24.39 -6.91 4.69
C PRO A 201 23.55 -6.51 3.45
N ASP A 202 22.52 -7.30 3.16
CA ASP A 202 21.56 -6.97 2.12
C ASP A 202 20.14 -6.93 2.71
N LEU A 203 19.38 -5.92 2.30
CA LEU A 203 17.97 -5.77 2.66
C LEU A 203 17.17 -5.64 1.37
N VAL A 204 16.18 -6.50 1.24
CA VAL A 204 15.29 -6.54 0.06
C VAL A 204 13.85 -6.42 0.51
N VAL A 205 13.07 -5.60 -0.19
CA VAL A 205 11.63 -5.48 0.02
C VAL A 205 10.89 -6.18 -1.11
N LEU A 206 9.98 -7.06 -0.73
CA LEU A 206 9.25 -7.94 -1.64
C LEU A 206 7.74 -7.77 -1.50
N THR A 207 7.02 -7.93 -2.60
CA THR A 207 5.56 -8.15 -2.57
C THR A 207 5.23 -9.55 -2.04
N ARG A 208 3.94 -9.83 -1.79
CA ARG A 208 3.44 -11.19 -1.46
C ARG A 208 3.79 -12.25 -2.53
N ASP A 209 3.92 -11.82 -3.79
CA ASP A 209 4.29 -12.70 -4.90
C ASP A 209 5.81 -12.83 -5.12
N GLY A 210 6.62 -12.15 -4.29
CA GLY A 210 8.06 -12.20 -4.36
C GLY A 210 8.68 -11.24 -5.37
N ASP A 211 7.91 -10.31 -5.95
CA ASP A 211 8.49 -9.28 -6.80
C ASP A 211 9.27 -8.26 -5.96
N VAL A 212 10.47 -7.91 -6.40
CA VAL A 212 11.33 -6.95 -5.72
C VAL A 212 10.78 -5.54 -5.88
N ILE A 213 10.59 -4.85 -4.75
CA ILE A 213 10.23 -3.42 -4.68
C ILE A 213 11.48 -2.57 -4.52
N PHE A 214 12.29 -2.88 -3.49
CA PHE A 214 13.58 -2.24 -3.19
C PHE A 214 14.63 -3.29 -2.91
N ASN A 215 15.89 -2.97 -3.21
CA ASN A 215 17.03 -3.85 -2.99
C ASN A 215 18.25 -3.00 -2.64
N SER A 216 19.16 -3.52 -1.80
CA SER A 216 20.44 -2.87 -1.47
C SER A 216 21.37 -2.77 -2.68
N PHE A 217 21.00 -3.37 -3.81
CA PHE A 217 21.72 -3.32 -5.06
C PHE A 217 20.87 -2.74 -6.18
N HIS A 218 21.35 -1.71 -6.87
CA HIS A 218 20.78 -1.19 -8.11
C HIS A 218 21.62 -1.70 -9.28
N GLY A 219 21.27 -2.86 -9.81
CA GLY A 219 22.13 -3.58 -10.76
C GLY A 219 23.41 -4.04 -10.08
N ALA A 220 24.56 -3.50 -10.51
CA ALA A 220 25.87 -3.79 -9.90
C ALA A 220 26.29 -2.80 -8.79
N GLU A 221 25.53 -1.74 -8.59
CA GLU A 221 25.83 -0.70 -7.60
C GLU A 221 25.24 -1.08 -6.23
N TYR A 222 26.08 -1.08 -5.20
CA TYR A 222 25.65 -1.30 -3.83
C TYR A 222 25.26 0.04 -3.18
N VAL A 223 23.95 0.28 -3.01
CA VAL A 223 23.41 1.46 -2.33
C VAL A 223 23.26 1.23 -0.82
N GLY A 224 23.31 -0.01 -0.40
CA GLY A 224 23.29 -0.44 1.00
C GLY A 224 21.91 -0.56 1.62
N PRO A 225 21.79 -1.33 2.73
CA PRO A 225 20.50 -1.63 3.37
C PRO A 225 19.90 -0.43 4.12
N ALA A 226 20.70 0.58 4.46
CA ALA A 226 20.18 1.80 5.12
C ALA A 226 19.27 2.60 4.18
N SER A 227 19.64 2.73 2.91
CA SER A 227 18.79 3.38 1.89
C SER A 227 17.48 2.63 1.70
N VAL A 228 17.54 1.30 1.61
CA VAL A 228 16.33 0.46 1.49
C VAL A 228 15.40 0.62 2.71
N LEU A 229 15.98 0.73 3.90
CA LEU A 229 15.21 0.91 5.12
C LEU A 229 14.49 2.27 5.14
N GLU A 230 15.13 3.33 4.67
CA GLU A 230 14.53 4.66 4.51
C GLU A 230 13.40 4.64 3.46
N ASP A 231 13.65 4.05 2.29
CA ASP A 231 12.62 3.90 1.24
C ASP A 231 11.43 3.08 1.74
N THR A 232 11.69 2.04 2.56
CA THR A 232 10.63 1.23 3.19
C THR A 232 9.78 2.06 4.15
N GLU A 233 10.39 2.91 4.96
CA GLU A 233 9.65 3.81 5.86
C GLU A 233 8.74 4.75 5.06
N HIS A 234 9.25 5.39 4.02
CA HIS A 234 8.48 6.24 3.13
C HIS A 234 7.32 5.48 2.45
N LEU A 235 7.56 4.24 2.01
CA LEU A 235 6.52 3.40 1.44
C LEU A 235 5.42 3.09 2.46
N LEU A 236 5.79 2.64 3.66
CA LEU A 236 4.84 2.33 4.72
C LEU A 236 4.01 3.55 5.15
N ASP A 237 4.63 4.74 5.17
CA ASP A 237 3.91 5.98 5.45
C ASP A 237 2.94 6.35 4.31
N ALA A 238 3.30 6.13 3.05
CA ALA A 238 2.43 6.35 1.89
C ALA A 238 1.30 5.32 1.78
N MET A 239 1.46 4.12 2.32
CA MET A 239 0.41 3.09 2.42
C MET A 239 -0.66 3.45 3.46
N ASP A 240 -0.40 4.38 4.36
CA ASP A 240 -1.36 4.87 5.33
C ASP A 240 -2.33 5.88 4.69
N GLU A 241 -3.63 5.68 4.89
CA GLU A 241 -4.67 6.59 4.37
C GLU A 241 -4.60 8.00 4.96
N GLY A 242 -3.83 8.21 6.01
CA GLY A 242 -3.69 9.49 6.72
C GLY A 242 -2.60 10.43 6.20
N THR A 243 -1.82 10.09 5.16
CA THR A 243 -0.74 10.96 4.69
C THR A 243 -1.26 12.15 3.88
N LEU A 244 -0.92 13.36 4.32
CA LEU A 244 -1.37 14.64 3.75
C LEU A 244 -1.10 14.78 2.24
N THR A 245 -0.05 14.19 1.71
CA THR A 245 0.34 14.24 0.29
C THR A 245 -0.63 13.54 -0.65
N CYS A 246 -1.54 12.71 -0.13
CA CYS A 246 -2.40 11.85 -0.91
C CYS A 246 -3.90 12.19 -0.84
N HIS A 247 -4.30 13.19 -0.05
CA HIS A 247 -5.71 13.56 0.12
C HIS A 247 -6.42 13.86 -1.19
N VAL A 248 -5.76 14.57 -2.12
CA VAL A 248 -6.37 14.93 -3.40
C VAL A 248 -6.62 13.68 -4.27
N ALA A 249 -5.67 12.76 -4.32
CA ALA A 249 -5.81 11.53 -5.10
C ALA A 249 -6.86 10.58 -4.52
N LEU A 250 -6.88 10.42 -3.20
CA LEU A 250 -7.89 9.64 -2.50
C LEU A 250 -9.28 10.26 -2.65
N HIS A 251 -9.37 11.58 -2.62
CA HIS A 251 -10.63 12.29 -2.89
C HIS A 251 -11.10 12.02 -4.33
N ARG A 252 -10.23 12.18 -5.35
CA ARG A 252 -10.58 11.89 -6.75
C ARG A 252 -11.05 10.44 -6.93
N LEU A 253 -10.34 9.49 -6.34
CA LEU A 253 -10.74 8.08 -6.35
C LEU A 253 -12.10 7.87 -5.68
N SER A 254 -12.33 8.52 -4.54
CA SER A 254 -13.61 8.46 -3.83
C SER A 254 -14.76 9.07 -4.63
N VAL A 255 -14.52 10.16 -5.36
CA VAL A 255 -15.51 10.75 -6.30
C VAL A 255 -15.88 9.75 -7.40
N ILE A 256 -14.88 9.10 -8.03
CA ILE A 256 -15.13 8.08 -9.06
C ILE A 256 -16.02 6.96 -8.50
N ARG A 257 -15.70 6.43 -7.33
CA ARG A 257 -16.46 5.36 -6.68
C ARG A 257 -17.86 5.82 -6.26
N HIS A 258 -17.99 7.06 -5.76
CA HIS A 258 -19.28 7.64 -5.38
C HIS A 258 -20.23 7.77 -6.58
N VAL A 259 -19.73 8.24 -7.71
CA VAL A 259 -20.49 8.34 -8.96
C VAL A 259 -20.94 6.96 -9.44
N ARG A 260 -20.07 5.97 -9.43
CA ARG A 260 -20.39 4.58 -9.79
C ARG A 260 -21.45 3.99 -8.86
N ALA A 261 -21.30 4.18 -7.55
CA ALA A 261 -22.22 3.67 -6.55
C ALA A 261 -23.63 4.30 -6.62
N ALA A 262 -23.79 5.41 -7.34
CA ALA A 262 -25.11 5.99 -7.62
C ALA A 262 -25.91 5.16 -8.64
N ALA A 263 -25.24 4.27 -9.40
CA ALA A 263 -25.88 3.33 -10.34
C ALA A 263 -26.92 3.98 -11.27
N GLY A 264 -26.66 5.19 -11.79
CA GLY A 264 -27.59 5.95 -12.61
C GLY A 264 -28.69 6.73 -11.83
N GLY A 265 -28.73 6.60 -10.51
CA GLY A 265 -29.66 7.33 -9.64
C GLY A 265 -29.19 8.74 -9.28
N THR A 266 -29.81 9.30 -8.26
CA THR A 266 -29.51 10.63 -7.72
C THR A 266 -29.03 10.52 -6.28
N LYS A 267 -27.92 11.22 -5.95
CA LYS A 267 -27.39 11.39 -4.60
C LYS A 267 -27.05 12.86 -4.36
N GLY A 268 -27.33 13.37 -3.18
CA GLY A 268 -26.87 14.69 -2.74
C GLY A 268 -25.37 14.71 -2.46
N PRO A 269 -24.78 15.92 -2.33
CA PRO A 269 -23.38 16.05 -1.97
C PRO A 269 -23.13 15.53 -0.54
N GLN A 270 -21.95 14.96 -0.30
CA GLN A 270 -21.57 14.44 1.01
C GLN A 270 -20.22 15.06 1.44
N PRO A 271 -20.09 15.53 2.69
CA PRO A 271 -18.79 15.96 3.20
C PRO A 271 -17.76 14.83 3.10
N TYR A 272 -16.56 15.16 2.59
CA TYR A 272 -15.43 14.23 2.51
C TYR A 272 -14.32 14.64 3.48
N ALA A 273 -13.84 15.87 3.36
CA ALA A 273 -12.86 16.44 4.28
C ALA A 273 -13.22 17.89 4.56
N ILE A 274 -13.57 18.16 5.81
CA ILE A 274 -13.92 19.48 6.31
C ILE A 274 -12.91 19.82 7.40
N SER A 275 -12.17 20.89 7.22
CA SER A 275 -11.21 21.38 8.20
C SER A 275 -11.50 22.85 8.52
N ILE A 276 -11.62 23.15 9.80
CA ILE A 276 -11.83 24.52 10.31
C ILE A 276 -10.85 24.72 11.45
N ASP A 277 -10.15 25.85 11.43
CA ASP A 277 -9.36 26.28 12.59
C ASP A 277 -10.26 27.09 13.53
N PRO A 278 -10.63 26.55 14.69
CA PRO A 278 -11.49 27.26 15.64
C PRO A 278 -10.88 28.58 16.16
N SER A 279 -9.57 28.73 16.05
CA SER A 279 -8.87 29.95 16.54
C SER A 279 -9.26 31.20 15.76
N HIS A 280 -9.63 31.05 14.48
CA HIS A 280 -10.08 32.16 13.63
C HIS A 280 -11.42 32.74 14.08
N TYR A 281 -12.26 31.96 14.79
CA TYR A 281 -13.66 32.26 15.08
C TYR A 281 -13.95 32.51 16.59
N GLN A 282 -12.92 32.70 17.40
CA GLN A 282 -13.05 32.86 18.86
C GLN A 282 -13.89 34.05 19.28
N THR A 283 -13.99 35.08 18.44
CA THR A 283 -14.74 36.31 18.72
C THR A 283 -16.24 36.20 18.41
N LEU A 284 -16.68 35.10 17.83
CA LEU A 284 -18.09 34.92 17.49
C LEU A 284 -18.94 34.63 18.73
N PRO A 285 -20.11 35.26 18.86
CA PRO A 285 -21.02 35.03 19.98
C PRO A 285 -21.66 33.64 19.97
N SER A 286 -21.74 33.03 18.79
CA SER A 286 -22.22 31.66 18.59
C SER A 286 -21.14 30.82 17.95
N ARG A 287 -20.93 29.63 18.47
CA ARG A 287 -20.04 28.64 17.89
C ARG A 287 -20.72 27.76 16.80
N LYS A 288 -21.84 28.25 16.26
CA LYS A 288 -22.61 27.55 15.23
C LYS A 288 -23.02 28.53 14.15
N LEU A 289 -22.84 28.10 12.91
CA LEU A 289 -23.39 28.80 11.75
C LEU A 289 -23.83 27.79 10.69
N MET A 290 -24.54 28.24 9.70
CA MET A 290 -24.87 27.46 8.51
C MET A 290 -23.96 27.93 7.37
N ALA A 291 -23.13 27.04 6.84
CA ALA A 291 -22.39 27.28 5.62
C ALA A 291 -23.34 27.09 4.42
N VAL A 292 -23.43 28.09 3.55
CA VAL A 292 -24.10 28.03 2.26
C VAL A 292 -23.02 27.92 1.19
N LEU A 293 -22.97 26.80 0.51
CA LEU A 293 -21.86 26.38 -0.34
C LEU A 293 -22.30 26.18 -1.78
N ASP A 294 -21.51 26.62 -2.73
CA ASP A 294 -21.56 26.18 -4.11
C ASP A 294 -20.48 25.12 -4.31
N ILE A 295 -20.89 23.90 -4.63
CA ILE A 295 -20.01 22.73 -4.79
C ILE A 295 -20.01 22.34 -6.27
N ASP A 296 -18.82 22.26 -6.88
CA ASP A 296 -18.66 21.89 -8.28
C ASP A 296 -18.85 20.36 -8.50
N GLU A 297 -18.81 19.95 -9.77
CA GLU A 297 -18.91 18.53 -10.17
C GLU A 297 -17.74 17.68 -9.75
N HIS A 298 -16.64 18.26 -9.28
CA HIS A 298 -15.49 17.57 -8.72
C HIS A 298 -15.53 17.50 -7.19
N GLY A 299 -16.57 18.07 -6.56
CA GLY A 299 -16.71 18.10 -5.10
C GLY A 299 -15.90 19.20 -4.43
N ARG A 300 -15.44 20.21 -5.13
CA ARG A 300 -14.73 21.38 -4.61
C ARG A 300 -15.69 22.51 -4.31
N VAL A 301 -15.42 23.28 -3.27
CA VAL A 301 -16.20 24.46 -2.96
C VAL A 301 -15.73 25.62 -3.85
N SER A 302 -16.61 26.12 -4.70
CA SER A 302 -16.37 27.25 -5.60
C SER A 302 -16.78 28.59 -4.98
N ASP A 303 -17.80 28.61 -4.11
CA ASP A 303 -18.26 29.77 -3.35
C ASP A 303 -18.78 29.34 -1.98
N ALA A 304 -18.58 30.18 -0.95
CA ALA A 304 -19.05 29.91 0.39
C ALA A 304 -19.50 31.19 1.11
N LYS A 305 -20.62 31.11 1.79
CA LYS A 305 -21.16 32.19 2.64
C LYS A 305 -21.64 31.63 3.96
N ALA A 306 -21.54 32.44 4.99
CA ALA A 306 -22.08 32.12 6.30
C ALA A 306 -23.52 32.64 6.47
N ASP A 307 -24.35 31.87 7.19
CA ASP A 307 -25.70 32.25 7.60
C ASP A 307 -25.86 32.01 9.12
N PRO A 308 -25.99 33.04 9.96
CA PRO A 308 -26.05 34.47 9.60
C PRO A 308 -24.73 35.02 9.07
N GLU A 309 -24.80 36.12 8.31
CA GLU A 309 -23.61 36.79 7.76
C GLU A 309 -22.60 37.15 8.87
N LEU A 310 -21.34 36.94 8.57
CA LEU A 310 -20.23 37.24 9.45
C LEU A 310 -19.75 38.69 9.22
N PRO A 311 -19.02 39.30 10.20
CA PRO A 311 -18.23 40.50 9.94
C PRO A 311 -17.30 40.30 8.73
N THR A 312 -17.12 41.34 7.91
CA THR A 312 -16.41 41.24 6.60
C THR A 312 -15.05 40.54 6.70
N ALA A 313 -14.27 40.77 7.74
CA ALA A 313 -12.97 40.13 7.91
C ALA A 313 -13.10 38.60 8.15
N LEU A 314 -14.11 38.19 8.91
CA LEU A 314 -14.39 36.79 9.18
C LEU A 314 -15.09 36.11 8.01
N GLU A 315 -15.90 36.83 7.24
CA GLU A 315 -16.51 36.30 6.02
C GLU A 315 -15.45 35.90 4.99
N PHE A 316 -14.45 36.77 4.80
CA PHE A 316 -13.31 36.45 3.91
C PHE A 316 -12.53 35.23 4.41
N GLN A 317 -12.25 35.16 5.73
CA GLN A 317 -11.54 34.03 6.31
C GLN A 317 -12.36 32.74 6.14
N PHE A 318 -13.67 32.81 6.39
CA PHE A 318 -14.57 31.68 6.24
C PHE A 318 -14.61 31.16 4.78
N GLU A 319 -14.66 32.07 3.82
CA GLU A 319 -14.61 31.69 2.40
C GLU A 319 -13.29 30.98 2.07
N GLN A 320 -12.14 31.47 2.57
CA GLN A 320 -10.84 30.82 2.36
C GLN A 320 -10.79 29.41 3.01
N ASP A 321 -11.25 29.30 4.24
CA ASP A 321 -11.31 28.01 4.94
C ASP A 321 -12.21 27.02 4.19
N ALA A 322 -13.39 27.47 3.76
CA ALA A 322 -14.36 26.64 3.06
C ALA A 322 -13.91 26.22 1.66
N ARG A 323 -13.10 27.03 0.97
CA ARG A 323 -12.49 26.64 -0.34
C ARG A 323 -11.52 25.46 -0.21
N GLY A 324 -11.00 25.20 0.99
CA GLY A 324 -10.21 24.02 1.31
C GLY A 324 -11.03 22.76 1.58
N TRP A 325 -12.35 22.86 1.69
CA TRP A 325 -13.20 21.71 1.99
C TRP A 325 -13.46 20.88 0.75
N LEU A 326 -13.53 19.57 0.95
CA LEU A 326 -13.79 18.60 -0.10
C LEU A 326 -15.09 17.85 0.17
N PHE A 327 -15.84 17.63 -0.89
CA PHE A 327 -17.11 16.89 -0.88
C PHE A 327 -17.06 15.77 -1.93
N LEU A 328 -17.85 14.73 -1.73
CA LEU A 328 -18.31 13.91 -2.84
C LEU A 328 -19.45 14.70 -3.52
N PRO A 329 -19.39 14.93 -4.85
CA PRO A 329 -20.31 15.82 -5.53
C PRO A 329 -21.75 15.29 -5.55
N SER A 330 -22.70 16.16 -5.83
CA SER A 330 -24.06 15.71 -6.18
C SER A 330 -23.99 14.83 -7.42
N VAL A 331 -24.76 13.76 -7.46
CA VAL A 331 -24.91 12.88 -8.64
C VAL A 331 -26.35 12.91 -9.09
N VAL A 332 -26.56 13.19 -10.38
CA VAL A 332 -27.89 13.19 -10.99
C VAL A 332 -27.86 12.33 -12.25
N ASN A 333 -28.67 11.28 -12.29
CA ASN A 333 -28.69 10.31 -13.39
C ASN A 333 -27.29 9.71 -13.66
N GLY A 334 -26.56 9.39 -12.59
CA GLY A 334 -25.22 8.80 -12.69
C GLY A 334 -24.10 9.75 -13.12
N GLN A 335 -24.39 11.06 -13.23
CA GLN A 335 -23.40 12.07 -13.58
C GLN A 335 -23.16 13.04 -12.43
N PRO A 336 -21.89 13.40 -12.14
CA PRO A 336 -21.60 14.43 -11.15
C PRO A 336 -22.12 15.79 -11.62
N LYS A 337 -22.67 16.58 -10.72
CA LYS A 337 -23.27 17.88 -10.98
C LYS A 337 -22.92 18.88 -9.89
N ALA A 338 -22.64 20.09 -10.31
CA ALA A 338 -22.54 21.23 -9.43
C ALA A 338 -23.89 21.43 -8.67
N THR A 339 -23.81 21.81 -7.41
CA THR A 339 -24.99 21.96 -6.55
C THR A 339 -24.76 23.00 -5.45
N LYS A 340 -25.85 23.53 -4.92
CA LYS A 340 -25.84 24.32 -3.69
C LYS A 340 -26.11 23.40 -2.50
N ALA A 341 -25.37 23.58 -1.42
CA ALA A 341 -25.56 22.83 -0.18
C ALA A 341 -25.59 23.76 1.03
N ARG A 342 -26.25 23.30 2.09
CA ARG A 342 -26.23 23.95 3.41
C ARG A 342 -25.66 22.97 4.42
N LEU A 343 -24.60 23.38 5.11
CA LEU A 343 -23.88 22.54 6.08
C LEU A 343 -23.85 23.24 7.44
N PRO A 344 -24.39 22.64 8.51
CA PRO A 344 -24.18 23.18 9.85
C PRO A 344 -22.72 23.00 10.27
N VAL A 345 -22.10 24.10 10.69
CA VAL A 345 -20.73 24.15 11.11
C VAL A 345 -20.65 24.51 12.58
N ASN A 346 -19.85 23.80 13.35
CA ASN A 346 -19.56 24.07 14.74
C ASN A 346 -18.06 24.38 14.87
N PHE A 347 -17.71 25.46 15.58
CA PHE A 347 -16.35 25.90 15.85
C PHE A 347 -15.83 25.45 17.21
#